data_618958576f636bd19ffed49ad233f95a
#
_entry.id   618958576f636bd19ffed49ad233f95a
#
_cell.length_a   1.000
_cell.length_b   1.000
_cell.length_c   1.000
_cell.angle_alpha   90.00
_cell.angle_beta   90.00
_cell.angle_gamma   90.00
#
_symmetry.space_group_name_H-M   'P 1'
#
loop_
_entity.id
_entity.type
_entity.pdbx_description
1 polymer ?
#
loop_
_entity_poly.entity_id
_entity_poly.type
_entity_poly.pdbx_seq_one_letter_code
_entity_poly.pdbx_strand_id
1 'polypeptide(L)'
;MRRLDDTGPHPPIKGAGLRLAVLSRGPRLYSTRRIVEEARRRGLRVDVCDPMKFSLTISDGSVDVLHKGEAFSYDAVIPRIGHSITQHGVAVLRQIEQLGMWTANSGQGILQSRDKLHASQILARNRMPVPKTAYVRDIIDVEHAIEMVGGLPVVVKVTQGTQGDGVFLRHTAFEVRNLVQGLLLTGKSV
;
A
#
# COMPACT_ATOMS: atom_id res chain seq x y z
N MET A 1 26.15 3.38 10.70
CA MET A 1 25.09 4.37 10.38
C MET A 1 25.54 5.13 9.13
N ARG A 2 25.14 4.63 7.92
CA ARG A 2 25.48 5.30 6.64
C ARG A 2 24.56 6.50 6.46
N ARG A 3 25.14 7.65 6.16
CA ARG A 3 24.37 8.88 5.87
C ARG A 3 23.56 8.70 4.58
N LEU A 4 22.31 9.18 4.58
CA LEU A 4 21.37 9.12 3.46
C LEU A 4 21.65 10.15 2.34
N ASP A 5 22.81 10.81 2.35
CA ASP A 5 23.14 11.95 1.48
C ASP A 5 24.10 11.60 0.32
N ASP A 6 24.24 10.30 -0.03
CA ASP A 6 25.04 9.93 -1.19
C ASP A 6 24.24 10.14 -2.47
N THR A 7 24.08 11.41 -2.88
CA THR A 7 23.47 11.82 -4.16
C THR A 7 24.49 11.86 -5.31
N GLY A 8 25.60 11.14 -5.17
CA GLY A 8 26.55 10.93 -6.26
C GLY A 8 25.87 10.28 -7.47
N PRO A 9 26.38 10.48 -8.69
CA PRO A 9 25.81 9.82 -9.86
C PRO A 9 25.93 8.31 -9.68
N HIS A 10 24.79 7.63 -9.48
CA HIS A 10 24.76 6.18 -9.48
C HIS A 10 25.38 5.65 -10.77
N PRO A 11 26.22 4.61 -10.73
CA PRO A 11 26.78 4.03 -11.93
C PRO A 11 25.64 3.64 -12.88
N PRO A 12 25.83 3.78 -14.20
CA PRO A 12 24.81 3.41 -15.17
C PRO A 12 24.41 1.95 -14.96
N ILE A 13 23.13 1.73 -14.71
CA ILE A 13 22.57 0.40 -14.59
C ILE A 13 22.81 -0.27 -15.96
N LYS A 14 23.40 -1.47 -15.96
CA LYS A 14 23.47 -2.33 -17.17
C LYS A 14 22.04 -2.81 -17.51
N GLY A 15 21.23 -1.93 -18.08
CA GLY A 15 19.81 -2.15 -18.33
C GLY A 15 19.28 -1.31 -19.47
N ALA A 16 20.18 -0.78 -20.32
CA ALA A 16 19.77 -0.02 -21.49
C ALA A 16 18.85 -0.86 -22.38
N GLY A 17 17.58 -0.44 -22.45
CA GLY A 17 16.54 -1.10 -23.22
C GLY A 17 15.48 -1.86 -22.43
N LEU A 18 15.64 -2.08 -21.11
CA LEU A 18 14.61 -2.70 -20.27
C LEU A 18 13.31 -1.88 -20.28
N ARG A 19 12.18 -2.58 -20.33
CA ARG A 19 10.84 -2.02 -20.33
C ARG A 19 10.28 -2.01 -18.92
N LEU A 20 9.90 -0.83 -18.44
CA LEU A 20 9.32 -0.60 -17.12
C LEU A 20 7.87 -0.13 -17.28
N ALA A 21 6.91 -0.80 -16.62
CA ALA A 21 5.57 -0.29 -16.45
C ALA A 21 5.39 0.36 -15.09
N VAL A 22 4.79 1.54 -15.05
CA VAL A 22 4.33 2.19 -13.81
C VAL A 22 2.81 2.10 -13.78
N LEU A 23 2.24 1.28 -12.89
CA LEU A 23 0.79 1.16 -12.74
C LEU A 23 0.26 2.38 -11.99
N SER A 24 -0.33 3.34 -12.70
CA SER A 24 -0.86 4.57 -12.09
C SER A 24 -2.03 5.14 -12.89
N ARG A 25 -3.10 5.55 -12.19
CA ARG A 25 -4.21 6.33 -12.77
C ARG A 25 -3.85 7.79 -13.04
N GLY A 26 -2.79 8.28 -12.42
CA GLY A 26 -2.40 9.67 -12.45
C GLY A 26 -1.01 9.90 -13.07
N PRO A 27 -0.86 9.89 -14.41
CA PRO A 27 0.45 10.11 -15.04
C PRO A 27 1.06 11.48 -14.72
N ARG A 28 0.21 12.47 -14.40
CA ARG A 28 0.63 13.82 -14.02
C ARG A 28 0.90 14.02 -12.52
N LEU A 29 0.62 13.02 -11.68
CA LEU A 29 0.93 13.08 -10.25
C LEU A 29 2.45 13.21 -10.05
N TYR A 30 2.85 14.05 -9.09
CA TYR A 30 4.26 14.34 -8.82
C TYR A 30 5.10 13.06 -8.69
N SER A 31 4.68 12.11 -7.85
CA SER A 31 5.42 10.86 -7.63
C SER A 31 5.53 9.99 -8.87
N THR A 32 4.45 9.87 -9.68
CA THR A 32 4.47 9.11 -10.94
C THR A 32 5.43 9.74 -11.92
N ARG A 33 5.34 11.06 -12.10
CA ARG A 33 6.23 11.83 -12.97
C ARG A 33 7.69 11.67 -12.58
N ARG A 34 8.03 11.79 -11.28
CA ARG A 34 9.40 11.62 -10.79
C ARG A 34 9.96 10.22 -11.05
N ILE A 35 9.14 9.18 -10.90
CA ILE A 35 9.54 7.81 -11.26
C ILE A 35 9.85 7.71 -12.76
N VAL A 36 8.98 8.25 -13.60
CA VAL A 36 9.16 8.24 -15.07
C VAL A 36 10.42 8.99 -15.49
N GLU A 37 10.63 10.20 -14.94
CA GLU A 37 11.81 11.02 -15.21
C GLU A 37 13.10 10.28 -14.84
N GLU A 38 13.13 9.69 -13.64
CA GLU A 38 14.31 8.96 -13.16
C GLU A 38 14.56 7.67 -13.95
N ALA A 39 13.51 6.94 -14.32
CA ALA A 39 13.65 5.75 -15.16
C ALA A 39 14.24 6.10 -16.54
N ARG A 40 13.75 7.17 -17.18
CA ARG A 40 14.28 7.65 -18.47
C ARG A 40 15.72 8.12 -18.37
N ARG A 41 16.05 8.84 -17.29
CA ARG A 41 17.43 9.26 -17.02
C ARG A 41 18.40 8.08 -16.93
N ARG A 42 17.91 6.92 -16.46
CA ARG A 42 18.66 5.66 -16.37
C ARG A 42 18.63 4.81 -17.65
N GLY A 43 18.07 5.34 -18.74
CA GLY A 43 18.02 4.64 -20.03
C GLY A 43 16.93 3.57 -20.13
N LEU A 44 15.96 3.52 -19.22
CA LEU A 44 14.82 2.59 -19.27
C LEU A 44 13.74 3.10 -20.23
N ARG A 45 13.08 2.19 -20.95
CA ARG A 45 11.82 2.47 -21.64
C ARG A 45 10.69 2.38 -20.62
N VAL A 46 9.94 3.47 -20.40
CA VAL A 46 8.94 3.52 -19.35
C VAL A 46 7.59 3.97 -19.86
N ASP A 47 6.56 3.19 -19.52
CA ASP A 47 5.16 3.46 -19.79
C ASP A 47 4.36 3.59 -18.49
N VAL A 48 3.37 4.49 -18.52
CA VAL A 48 2.40 4.63 -17.41
C VAL A 48 1.11 3.94 -17.83
N CYS A 49 0.77 2.87 -17.14
CA CYS A 49 -0.38 2.03 -17.41
C CYS A 49 -1.47 2.26 -16.35
N ASP A 50 -2.65 2.66 -16.77
CA ASP A 50 -3.80 2.82 -15.85
C ASP A 50 -4.32 1.44 -15.43
N PRO A 51 -4.28 1.10 -14.13
CA PRO A 51 -4.78 -0.18 -13.63
C PRO A 51 -6.23 -0.48 -14.04
N MET A 52 -7.05 0.55 -14.25
CA MET A 52 -8.46 0.39 -14.64
C MET A 52 -8.67 0.00 -16.10
N LYS A 53 -7.59 -0.06 -16.89
CA LYS A 53 -7.63 -0.41 -18.33
C LYS A 53 -7.03 -1.79 -18.61
N PHE A 54 -6.99 -2.63 -17.59
CA PHE A 54 -6.55 -4.02 -17.73
C PHE A 54 -7.74 -4.97 -17.84
N SER A 55 -7.55 -5.98 -18.66
CA SER A 55 -8.41 -7.16 -18.72
C SER A 55 -7.58 -8.40 -18.34
N LEU A 56 -8.17 -9.28 -17.56
CA LEU A 56 -7.56 -10.49 -17.04
C LEU A 56 -8.30 -11.69 -17.63
N THR A 57 -7.57 -12.66 -18.17
CA THR A 57 -8.10 -13.92 -18.61
C THR A 57 -7.52 -15.06 -17.79
N ILE A 58 -8.38 -15.98 -17.37
CA ILE A 58 -8.01 -17.17 -16.61
C ILE A 58 -8.66 -18.34 -17.32
N SER A 59 -7.87 -19.29 -17.71
CA SER A 59 -8.29 -20.56 -18.31
C SER A 59 -7.47 -21.71 -17.74
N ASP A 60 -7.82 -22.96 -18.05
CA ASP A 60 -7.15 -24.13 -17.53
C ASP A 60 -5.64 -24.07 -17.81
N GLY A 61 -4.87 -23.91 -16.72
CA GLY A 61 -3.40 -23.89 -16.75
C GLY A 61 -2.75 -22.61 -17.30
N SER A 62 -3.52 -21.57 -17.66
CA SER A 62 -2.97 -20.32 -18.17
C SER A 62 -3.66 -19.08 -17.60
N VAL A 63 -2.90 -17.98 -17.51
CA VAL A 63 -3.39 -16.65 -17.18
C VAL A 63 -2.81 -15.65 -18.17
N ASP A 64 -3.61 -14.66 -18.58
CA ASP A 64 -3.15 -13.60 -19.46
C ASP A 64 -3.57 -12.22 -18.95
N VAL A 65 -2.74 -11.24 -19.22
CA VAL A 65 -2.98 -9.84 -18.85
C VAL A 65 -2.96 -8.99 -20.12
N LEU A 66 -4.06 -8.31 -20.38
CA LEU A 66 -4.17 -7.33 -21.46
C LEU A 66 -4.27 -5.93 -20.89
N HIS A 67 -3.59 -4.97 -21.49
CA HIS A 67 -3.76 -3.55 -21.23
C HIS A 67 -4.26 -2.85 -22.48
N LYS A 68 -5.49 -2.30 -22.43
CA LYS A 68 -6.17 -1.71 -23.58
C LYS A 68 -6.32 -2.66 -24.79
N GLY A 69 -6.52 -3.95 -24.52
CA GLY A 69 -6.67 -4.98 -25.54
C GLY A 69 -5.37 -5.57 -26.08
N GLU A 70 -4.20 -5.05 -25.69
CA GLU A 70 -2.90 -5.56 -26.12
C GLU A 70 -2.23 -6.38 -25.01
N ALA A 71 -1.46 -7.40 -25.37
CA ALA A 71 -0.70 -8.23 -24.44
C ALA A 71 0.24 -7.37 -23.59
N PHE A 72 0.18 -7.54 -22.27
CA PHE A 72 1.00 -6.80 -21.32
C PHE A 72 2.27 -7.59 -21.01
N SER A 73 3.43 -7.06 -21.45
CA SER A 73 4.73 -7.68 -21.21
C SER A 73 5.77 -6.61 -20.92
N TYR A 74 6.38 -6.67 -19.74
CA TYR A 74 7.42 -5.76 -19.26
C TYR A 74 8.45 -6.52 -18.44
N ASP A 75 9.68 -6.00 -18.37
CA ASP A 75 10.74 -6.60 -17.56
C ASP A 75 10.51 -6.31 -16.06
N ALA A 76 9.91 -5.15 -15.76
CA ALA A 76 9.61 -4.74 -14.39
C ALA A 76 8.33 -3.90 -14.28
N VAL A 77 7.69 -3.97 -13.12
CA VAL A 77 6.47 -3.22 -12.82
C VAL A 77 6.61 -2.50 -11.48
N ILE A 78 6.33 -1.20 -11.47
CA ILE A 78 6.21 -0.40 -10.23
C ILE A 78 4.73 -0.10 -9.98
N PRO A 79 4.10 -0.72 -8.98
CA PRO A 79 2.70 -0.47 -8.66
C PRO A 79 2.54 0.84 -7.87
N ARG A 80 1.81 1.81 -8.46
CA ARG A 80 1.35 3.06 -7.82
C ARG A 80 -0.17 3.03 -7.68
N ILE A 81 -0.67 1.96 -7.09
CA ILE A 81 -2.09 1.68 -6.93
C ILE A 81 -2.66 2.59 -5.85
N GLY A 82 -3.65 3.41 -6.18
CA GLY A 82 -4.37 4.27 -5.25
C GLY A 82 -5.30 3.49 -4.33
N HIS A 83 -5.68 4.07 -3.19
CA HIS A 83 -6.56 3.43 -2.20
C HIS A 83 -7.91 3.03 -2.82
N SER A 84 -8.54 3.92 -3.57
CA SER A 84 -9.87 3.73 -4.16
C SER A 84 -9.97 2.56 -5.14
N ILE A 85 -8.83 2.06 -5.63
CA ILE A 85 -8.77 0.96 -6.59
C ILE A 85 -7.94 -0.22 -6.09
N THR A 86 -7.72 -0.31 -4.77
CA THR A 86 -6.81 -1.32 -4.18
C THR A 86 -7.16 -2.74 -4.62
N GLN A 87 -8.42 -3.14 -4.48
CA GLN A 87 -8.85 -4.51 -4.80
C GLN A 87 -8.59 -4.85 -6.26
N HIS A 88 -9.04 -3.99 -7.18
CA HIS A 88 -8.83 -4.19 -8.61
C HIS A 88 -7.34 -4.15 -8.98
N GLY A 89 -6.61 -3.12 -8.52
CA GLY A 89 -5.19 -2.98 -8.83
C GLY A 89 -4.34 -4.13 -8.30
N VAL A 90 -4.69 -4.68 -7.14
CA VAL A 90 -4.02 -5.87 -6.58
C VAL A 90 -4.38 -7.12 -7.39
N ALA A 91 -5.62 -7.27 -7.86
CA ALA A 91 -5.98 -8.40 -8.73
C ALA A 91 -5.14 -8.39 -10.02
N VAL A 92 -5.02 -7.23 -10.67
CA VAL A 92 -4.13 -7.05 -11.84
C VAL A 92 -2.68 -7.40 -11.50
N LEU A 93 -2.16 -6.88 -10.38
CA LEU A 93 -0.77 -7.09 -9.98
C LEU A 93 -0.46 -8.57 -9.69
N ARG A 94 -1.37 -9.28 -9.02
CA ARG A 94 -1.21 -10.72 -8.75
C ARG A 94 -1.10 -11.53 -10.04
N GLN A 95 -1.87 -11.20 -11.06
CA GLN A 95 -1.80 -11.92 -12.33
C GLN A 95 -0.51 -11.58 -13.09
N ILE A 96 -0.04 -10.33 -13.01
CA ILE A 96 1.28 -9.92 -13.51
C ILE A 96 2.40 -10.71 -12.81
N GLU A 97 2.30 -10.90 -11.49
CA GLU A 97 3.24 -11.70 -10.71
C GLU A 97 3.23 -13.18 -11.14
N GLN A 98 2.05 -13.76 -11.42
CA GLN A 98 1.93 -15.13 -11.91
C GLN A 98 2.57 -15.33 -13.29
N LEU A 99 2.59 -14.30 -14.13
CA LEU A 99 3.30 -14.30 -15.41
C LEU A 99 4.83 -14.15 -15.27
N GLY A 100 5.34 -14.09 -14.03
CA GLY A 100 6.78 -14.02 -13.74
C GLY A 100 7.41 -12.64 -13.94
N MET A 101 6.63 -11.59 -14.19
CA MET A 101 7.18 -10.24 -14.27
C MET A 101 7.65 -9.77 -12.89
N TRP A 102 8.81 -9.13 -12.83
CA TRP A 102 9.31 -8.57 -11.58
C TRP A 102 8.46 -7.37 -11.13
N THR A 103 8.06 -7.36 -9.87
CA THR A 103 7.27 -6.27 -9.28
C THR A 103 7.99 -5.66 -8.09
N ALA A 104 8.05 -4.32 -8.03
CA ALA A 104 8.72 -3.61 -6.94
C ALA A 104 8.05 -3.81 -5.58
N ASN A 105 6.74 -4.07 -5.57
CA ASN A 105 5.95 -4.42 -4.40
C ASN A 105 4.96 -5.51 -4.80
N SER A 106 4.82 -6.53 -3.97
CA SER A 106 3.83 -7.58 -4.23
C SER A 106 2.40 -7.10 -3.95
N GLY A 107 1.44 -7.71 -4.65
CA GLY A 107 0.01 -7.49 -4.39
C GLY A 107 -0.35 -7.80 -2.93
N GLN A 108 0.22 -8.85 -2.36
CA GLN A 108 0.04 -9.21 -0.95
C GLN A 108 0.62 -8.14 -0.02
N GLY A 109 1.83 -7.63 -0.28
CA GLY A 109 2.45 -6.57 0.50
C GLY A 109 1.64 -5.26 0.50
N ILE A 110 1.04 -4.93 -0.65
CA ILE A 110 0.15 -3.77 -0.76
C ILE A 110 -1.08 -3.94 0.13
N LEU A 111 -1.73 -5.11 0.12
CA LEU A 111 -2.90 -5.36 0.98
C LEU A 111 -2.55 -5.31 2.47
N GLN A 112 -1.46 -5.97 2.85
CA GLN A 112 -1.00 -6.01 4.25
C GLN A 112 -0.66 -4.61 4.77
N SER A 113 0.02 -3.78 3.97
CA SER A 113 0.38 -2.42 4.36
C SER A 113 -0.80 -1.46 4.49
N ARG A 114 -1.94 -1.79 3.88
CA ARG A 114 -3.15 -0.97 3.94
C ARG A 114 -4.03 -1.25 5.15
N ASP A 115 -3.89 -2.40 5.75
CA ASP A 115 -4.50 -2.73 7.03
C ASP A 115 -3.52 -2.38 8.17
N LYS A 116 -3.87 -1.36 8.96
CA LYS A 116 -3.00 -0.87 10.05
C LYS A 116 -2.78 -1.91 11.14
N LEU A 117 -3.80 -2.72 11.43
CA LEU A 117 -3.68 -3.79 12.42
C LEU A 117 -2.74 -4.87 11.89
N HIS A 118 -2.98 -5.37 10.69
CA HIS A 118 -2.15 -6.39 10.08
C HIS A 118 -0.68 -5.93 9.91
N ALA A 119 -0.47 -4.70 9.46
CA ALA A 119 0.88 -4.12 9.37
C ALA A 119 1.57 -4.10 10.73
N SER A 120 0.87 -3.67 11.80
CA SER A 120 1.42 -3.66 13.17
C SER A 120 1.76 -5.07 13.68
N GLN A 121 0.90 -6.07 13.38
CA GLN A 121 1.15 -7.47 13.74
C GLN A 121 2.41 -8.02 13.04
N ILE A 122 2.59 -7.72 11.74
CA ILE A 122 3.78 -8.13 10.98
C ILE A 122 5.04 -7.49 11.57
N LEU A 123 5.01 -6.18 11.84
CA LEU A 123 6.14 -5.46 12.41
C LEU A 123 6.51 -6.01 13.79
N ALA A 124 5.53 -6.20 14.67
CA ALA A 124 5.75 -6.75 16.03
C ALA A 124 6.32 -8.16 15.98
N ARG A 125 5.79 -9.05 15.10
CA ARG A 125 6.32 -10.40 14.89
C ARG A 125 7.80 -10.38 14.47
N ASN A 126 8.21 -9.39 13.69
CA ASN A 126 9.58 -9.20 13.24
C ASN A 126 10.43 -8.39 14.22
N ARG A 127 9.96 -8.18 15.47
CA ARG A 127 10.66 -7.45 16.52
C ARG A 127 11.01 -6.01 16.15
N MET A 128 10.25 -5.42 15.22
CA MET A 128 10.41 -4.02 14.89
C MET A 128 9.66 -3.14 15.91
N PRO A 129 10.20 -1.97 16.26
CA PRO A 129 9.51 -1.05 17.17
C PRO A 129 8.16 -0.61 16.61
N VAL A 130 7.11 -0.83 17.40
CA VAL A 130 5.76 -0.35 17.13
C VAL A 130 5.19 0.32 18.37
N PRO A 131 4.35 1.34 18.23
CA PRO A 131 3.59 1.86 19.35
C PRO A 131 2.74 0.75 19.98
N LYS A 132 2.56 0.79 21.32
CA LYS A 132 1.59 -0.08 21.97
C LYS A 132 0.24 0.13 21.31
N THR A 133 -0.42 -0.94 20.91
CA THR A 133 -1.67 -0.88 20.15
C THR A 133 -2.62 -1.94 20.67
N ALA A 134 -3.85 -1.56 20.92
CA ALA A 134 -4.96 -2.45 21.24
C ALA A 134 -5.99 -2.38 20.10
N TYR A 135 -6.61 -3.51 19.78
CA TYR A 135 -7.71 -3.60 18.82
C TYR A 135 -9.01 -3.85 19.57
N VAL A 136 -10.00 -3.02 19.32
CA VAL A 136 -11.26 -3.03 20.06
C VAL A 136 -12.43 -3.31 19.10
N ARG A 137 -13.28 -4.28 19.47
CA ARG A 137 -14.52 -4.62 18.75
C ARG A 137 -15.75 -4.50 19.62
N ASP A 138 -15.57 -4.39 20.93
CA ASP A 138 -16.64 -4.17 21.88
C ASP A 138 -16.34 -2.92 22.70
N ILE A 139 -17.39 -2.14 22.98
CA ILE A 139 -17.29 -0.91 23.75
C ILE A 139 -16.89 -1.17 25.20
N ILE A 140 -17.16 -2.36 25.70
CA ILE A 140 -16.83 -2.76 27.09
C ILE A 140 -15.31 -2.85 27.30
N ASP A 141 -14.55 -3.10 26.23
CA ASP A 141 -13.10 -3.29 26.28
C ASP A 141 -12.32 -1.97 26.21
N VAL A 142 -12.98 -0.84 26.02
CA VAL A 142 -12.32 0.45 25.74
C VAL A 142 -11.43 0.90 26.89
N GLU A 143 -11.93 0.86 28.14
CA GLU A 143 -11.18 1.29 29.32
C GLU A 143 -9.94 0.42 29.52
N HIS A 144 -10.10 -0.90 29.41
CA HIS A 144 -8.98 -1.84 29.51
C HIS A 144 -7.96 -1.63 28.38
N ALA A 145 -8.42 -1.38 27.15
CA ALA A 145 -7.54 -1.08 26.01
C ALA A 145 -6.71 0.19 26.23
N ILE A 146 -7.31 1.25 26.82
CA ILE A 146 -6.60 2.47 27.20
C ILE A 146 -5.45 2.15 28.19
N GLU A 147 -5.73 1.36 29.21
CA GLU A 147 -4.71 0.94 30.19
C GLU A 147 -3.59 0.14 29.52
N MET A 148 -3.92 -0.84 28.69
CA MET A 148 -2.95 -1.69 27.99
C MET A 148 -1.97 -0.89 27.11
N VAL A 149 -2.43 0.19 26.48
CA VAL A 149 -1.55 1.01 25.63
C VAL A 149 -0.74 2.05 26.41
N GLY A 150 -0.99 2.20 27.71
CA GLY A 150 -0.22 3.05 28.61
C GLY A 150 -0.95 4.31 29.09
N GLY A 151 -2.28 4.33 28.95
CA GLY A 151 -3.12 5.44 29.41
C GLY A 151 -3.36 6.54 28.38
N LEU A 152 -4.02 7.57 28.81
CA LEU A 152 -4.36 8.75 27.99
C LEU A 152 -3.18 9.75 27.94
N PRO A 153 -3.06 10.57 26.86
CA PRO A 153 -3.92 10.58 25.67
C PRO A 153 -3.66 9.41 24.73
N VAL A 154 -4.68 9.00 23.97
CA VAL A 154 -4.57 7.93 22.98
C VAL A 154 -4.93 8.40 21.58
N VAL A 155 -4.38 7.71 20.57
CA VAL A 155 -4.75 7.90 19.17
C VAL A 155 -5.62 6.75 18.73
N VAL A 156 -6.90 7.03 18.48
CA VAL A 156 -7.87 6.09 17.91
C VAL A 156 -7.73 6.09 16.38
N LYS A 157 -7.61 4.91 15.76
CA LYS A 157 -7.47 4.78 14.30
C LYS A 157 -8.43 3.73 13.77
N VAL A 158 -9.11 4.03 12.67
CA VAL A 158 -9.78 2.96 11.91
C VAL A 158 -8.71 2.08 11.24
N THR A 159 -8.94 0.76 11.17
CA THR A 159 -7.98 -0.19 10.60
C THR A 159 -7.68 0.09 9.13
N GLN A 160 -8.69 0.56 8.38
CA GLN A 160 -8.56 0.94 6.97
C GLN A 160 -8.92 2.41 6.77
N GLY A 161 -8.07 3.14 6.08
CA GLY A 161 -8.24 4.56 5.80
C GLY A 161 -6.98 5.16 5.17
N THR A 162 -7.08 6.35 4.58
CA THR A 162 -5.98 7.02 3.89
C THR A 162 -5.83 8.46 4.31
N GLN A 163 -4.66 9.05 4.07
CA GLN A 163 -4.37 10.49 4.21
C GLN A 163 -4.72 11.09 5.58
N GLY A 164 -4.72 10.27 6.64
CA GLY A 164 -5.10 10.72 7.98
C GLY A 164 -6.60 10.61 8.28
N ASP A 165 -7.43 10.27 7.31
CA ASP A 165 -8.84 9.98 7.54
C ASP A 165 -8.99 8.84 8.53
N GLY A 166 -9.82 9.05 9.58
CA GLY A 166 -10.04 8.07 10.63
C GLY A 166 -8.89 7.94 11.62
N VAL A 167 -8.14 9.02 11.88
CA VAL A 167 -7.11 9.11 12.93
C VAL A 167 -7.48 10.24 13.88
N PHE A 168 -7.67 9.93 15.17
CA PHE A 168 -8.20 10.86 16.14
C PHE A 168 -7.41 10.82 17.45
N LEU A 169 -6.86 11.95 17.89
CA LEU A 169 -6.30 12.09 19.23
C LEU A 169 -7.43 12.33 20.23
N ARG A 170 -7.41 11.62 21.36
CA ARG A 170 -8.40 11.74 22.44
C ARG A 170 -7.71 11.81 23.79
N HIS A 171 -8.22 12.68 24.65
CA HIS A 171 -7.62 13.01 25.93
C HIS A 171 -8.38 12.42 27.13
N THR A 172 -9.63 12.00 26.95
CA THR A 172 -10.45 11.42 28.00
C THR A 172 -11.06 10.08 27.59
N ALA A 173 -11.31 9.20 28.57
CA ALA A 173 -11.95 7.91 28.32
C ALA A 173 -13.36 8.07 27.73
N PHE A 174 -14.08 9.09 28.14
CA PHE A 174 -15.41 9.41 27.61
C PHE A 174 -15.37 9.72 26.11
N GLU A 175 -14.41 10.54 25.66
CA GLU A 175 -14.21 10.84 24.23
C GLU A 175 -13.84 9.61 23.42
N VAL A 176 -12.95 8.75 23.96
CA VAL A 176 -12.56 7.48 23.30
C VAL A 176 -13.78 6.59 23.14
N ARG A 177 -14.54 6.38 24.22
CA ARG A 177 -15.72 5.51 24.24
C ARG A 177 -16.77 5.96 23.21
N ASN A 178 -17.12 7.24 23.20
CA ASN A 178 -18.12 7.78 22.27
C ASN A 178 -17.65 7.66 20.81
N LEU A 179 -16.37 7.93 20.55
CA LEU A 179 -15.81 7.79 19.21
C LEU A 179 -15.82 6.34 18.75
N VAL A 180 -15.33 5.41 19.58
CA VAL A 180 -15.30 3.98 19.26
C VAL A 180 -16.73 3.47 19.02
N GLN A 181 -17.70 3.81 19.87
CA GLN A 181 -19.10 3.45 19.69
C GLN A 181 -19.64 3.92 18.33
N GLY A 182 -19.41 5.20 17.98
CA GLY A 182 -19.82 5.73 16.69
C GLY A 182 -19.18 5.02 15.50
N LEU A 183 -17.89 4.68 15.59
CA LEU A 183 -17.18 3.95 14.54
C LEU A 183 -17.69 2.51 14.40
N LEU A 184 -17.93 1.80 15.50
CA LEU A 184 -18.48 0.44 15.49
C LEU A 184 -19.88 0.39 14.90
N LEU A 185 -20.75 1.37 15.19
CA LEU A 185 -22.09 1.49 14.61
C LEU A 185 -22.06 1.68 13.08
N THR A 186 -21.00 2.28 12.53
CA THR A 186 -20.82 2.43 11.08
C THR A 186 -20.11 1.23 10.44
N GLY A 187 -19.92 0.13 11.17
CA GLY A 187 -19.24 -1.08 10.70
C GLY A 187 -17.72 -0.95 10.57
N LYS A 188 -17.13 0.13 11.07
CA LYS A 188 -15.68 0.32 11.05
C LYS A 188 -15.03 -0.43 12.20
N SER A 189 -13.80 -0.90 11.96
CA SER A 189 -12.94 -1.55 12.95
C SER A 189 -11.88 -0.56 13.47
N VAL A 190 -11.61 -0.57 14.76
CA VAL A 190 -10.68 0.34 15.45
C VAL A 190 -9.68 -0.40 16.32
#